data_d2dc515ff7a2b17fb393240bb2b715dc
#
_entry.id   d2dc515ff7a2b17fb393240bb2b715dc
#
_cell.length_a   1.000
_cell.length_b   1.000
_cell.length_c   1.000
_cell.angle_alpha   90.00
_cell.angle_beta   90.00
_cell.angle_gamma   90.00
#
_symmetry.space_group_name_H-M   'P 1'
#
loop_
_entity.id
_entity.type
_entity.pdbx_description
1 polymer ?
#
loop_
_entity_poly.entity_id
_entity_poly.type
_entity_poly.pdbx_seq_one_letter_code
_entity_poly.pdbx_strand_id
1 'polypeptide(L)'
;MINAFRGAIASLLFAPVAWSQSTLPTAAEVIAKIKGQAGIEMKPTTVDTFKAGDPSTRVTGIAVTMMATLNVLKAAVARGDNLIITHEPTFYSHRDTIAVLESENDKVLATKRKYISDRGLIVWRFHDIPHQMKPDIIRTGIVRALGWQSSFHAEDQEVFDIRRASVRALAKEIGEKLGARAVRISGDADAMVSRAVLTQGFPGFVANRHAIQRGSPDVVIIGEDHEWETIEYVVDAISAGQIKAMIVLGHIASEQLGMDEVARWLRPLLPGVRIDFIPTPDPFRFSR
;
A
#
# COMPACT_ATOMS: atom_id res chain seq x y z
N MET A 1 -65.08 -27.57 -24.83
CA MET A 1 -64.66 -26.16 -25.05
C MET A 1 -63.61 -25.82 -23.96
N ILE A 2 -62.33 -25.87 -24.32
CA ILE A 2 -61.21 -25.63 -23.38
C ILE A 2 -60.50 -24.37 -23.87
N ASN A 3 -60.65 -23.29 -23.08
CA ASN A 3 -59.97 -22.01 -23.36
C ASN A 3 -58.54 -22.08 -22.81
N ALA A 4 -57.54 -21.98 -23.72
CA ALA A 4 -56.14 -21.81 -23.38
C ALA A 4 -55.79 -20.32 -23.18
N PHE A 5 -55.43 -19.93 -21.96
CA PHE A 5 -54.81 -18.65 -21.65
C PHE A 5 -53.32 -18.68 -22.03
N ARG A 6 -52.94 -17.88 -23.02
CA ARG A 6 -51.55 -17.60 -23.35
C ARG A 6 -51.10 -16.41 -22.52
N GLY A 7 -50.30 -16.67 -21.47
CA GLY A 7 -49.60 -15.62 -20.74
C GLY A 7 -48.37 -15.11 -21.53
N ALA A 8 -48.35 -13.85 -21.88
CA ALA A 8 -47.17 -13.19 -22.46
C ALA A 8 -46.18 -12.83 -21.32
N ILE A 9 -45.00 -13.43 -21.34
CA ILE A 9 -43.90 -13.08 -20.47
C ILE A 9 -43.19 -11.88 -21.12
N ALA A 10 -43.34 -10.70 -20.52
CA ALA A 10 -42.58 -9.50 -20.91
C ALA A 10 -41.18 -9.60 -20.30
N SER A 11 -40.18 -9.87 -21.14
CA SER A 11 -38.76 -9.81 -20.75
C SER A 11 -38.37 -8.34 -20.63
N LEU A 12 -38.19 -7.86 -19.41
CA LEU A 12 -37.56 -6.58 -19.12
C LEU A 12 -36.05 -6.65 -19.42
N LEU A 13 -35.66 -6.12 -20.57
CA LEU A 13 -34.26 -5.88 -20.93
C LEU A 13 -33.74 -4.72 -20.07
N PHE A 14 -32.95 -5.01 -19.06
CA PHE A 14 -32.13 -4.00 -18.40
C PHE A 14 -31.02 -3.55 -19.36
N ALA A 15 -31.21 -2.39 -19.96
CA ALA A 15 -30.13 -1.74 -20.70
C ALA A 15 -29.08 -1.25 -19.69
N PRO A 16 -27.76 -1.49 -19.91
CA PRO A 16 -26.74 -0.91 -19.08
C PRO A 16 -26.79 0.61 -19.25
N VAL A 17 -26.91 1.34 -18.15
CA VAL A 17 -26.82 2.80 -18.15
C VAL A 17 -25.39 3.17 -18.51
N ALA A 18 -25.14 3.46 -19.77
CA ALA A 18 -23.87 4.05 -20.22
C ALA A 18 -23.81 5.49 -19.71
N TRP A 19 -22.98 5.74 -18.70
CA TRP A 19 -22.69 7.08 -18.23
C TRP A 19 -22.03 7.89 -19.35
N SER A 20 -22.60 9.03 -19.66
CA SER A 20 -21.98 9.98 -20.59
C SER A 20 -20.63 10.44 -20.03
N GLN A 21 -19.56 10.49 -20.84
CA GLN A 21 -18.22 10.96 -20.41
C GLN A 21 -18.25 12.36 -19.76
N SER A 22 -19.26 13.16 -20.03
CA SER A 22 -19.47 14.48 -19.44
C SER A 22 -19.85 14.48 -17.95
N THR A 23 -20.21 13.33 -17.38
CA THR A 23 -20.62 13.18 -15.97
C THR A 23 -19.50 12.64 -15.06
N LEU A 24 -18.40 12.15 -15.63
CA LEU A 24 -17.28 11.65 -14.85
C LEU A 24 -16.52 12.80 -14.17
N PRO A 25 -16.06 12.64 -12.91
CA PRO A 25 -15.27 13.66 -12.22
C PRO A 25 -13.88 13.81 -12.86
N THR A 26 -13.30 15.00 -12.72
CA THR A 26 -11.86 15.22 -13.02
C THR A 26 -10.98 14.62 -11.93
N ALA A 27 -9.70 14.40 -12.23
CA ALA A 27 -8.75 13.95 -11.22
C ALA A 27 -8.65 14.96 -10.06
N ALA A 28 -8.68 16.26 -10.33
CA ALA A 28 -8.69 17.29 -9.29
C ALA A 28 -9.92 17.18 -8.37
N GLU A 29 -11.11 16.96 -8.91
CA GLU A 29 -12.35 16.76 -8.13
C GLU A 29 -12.29 15.49 -7.28
N VAL A 30 -11.75 14.40 -7.82
CA VAL A 30 -11.52 13.15 -7.07
C VAL A 30 -10.58 13.39 -5.89
N ILE A 31 -9.42 14.02 -6.14
CA ILE A 31 -8.45 14.28 -5.09
C ILE A 31 -8.96 15.26 -4.04
N ALA A 32 -9.70 16.29 -4.44
CA ALA A 32 -10.35 17.22 -3.50
C ALA A 32 -11.31 16.46 -2.56
N LYS A 33 -12.10 15.53 -3.09
CA LYS A 33 -13.03 14.71 -2.30
C LYS A 33 -12.30 13.77 -1.34
N ILE A 34 -11.19 13.14 -1.79
CA ILE A 34 -10.33 12.29 -0.94
C ILE A 34 -9.76 13.10 0.22
N LYS A 35 -9.17 14.27 -0.05
CA LYS A 35 -8.61 15.16 0.96
C LYS A 35 -9.66 15.63 1.96
N GLY A 36 -10.84 16.04 1.48
CA GLY A 36 -11.94 16.47 2.32
C GLY A 36 -12.44 15.36 3.25
N GLN A 37 -12.54 14.13 2.75
CA GLN A 37 -12.98 12.98 3.56
C GLN A 37 -11.92 12.52 4.57
N ALA A 38 -10.64 12.61 4.23
CA ALA A 38 -9.56 12.28 5.15
C ALA A 38 -9.49 13.26 6.34
N GLY A 39 -9.88 14.53 6.15
CA GLY A 39 -9.92 15.54 7.20
C GLY A 39 -8.54 15.89 7.77
N ILE A 40 -7.48 15.64 7.01
CA ILE A 40 -6.09 15.90 7.43
C ILE A 40 -5.63 17.24 6.88
N GLU A 41 -5.12 18.10 7.76
CA GLU A 41 -4.49 19.35 7.37
C GLU A 41 -3.18 19.11 6.63
N MET A 42 -3.11 19.60 5.40
CA MET A 42 -1.97 19.37 4.53
C MET A 42 -0.80 20.30 4.87
N LYS A 43 0.35 19.71 5.17
CA LYS A 43 1.59 20.48 5.33
C LYS A 43 2.10 20.97 3.96
N PRO A 44 2.70 22.18 3.87
CA PRO A 44 3.27 22.69 2.63
C PRO A 44 4.35 21.76 2.00
N THR A 45 5.00 20.96 2.84
CA THR A 45 6.07 20.03 2.45
C THR A 45 5.58 18.64 2.10
N THR A 46 4.26 18.41 2.04
CA THR A 46 3.69 17.08 1.74
C THR A 46 4.12 16.56 0.39
N VAL A 47 4.28 15.24 0.33
CA VAL A 47 4.51 14.53 -0.93
C VAL A 47 3.21 14.15 -1.64
N ASP A 48 2.04 14.35 -1.02
CA ASP A 48 0.71 14.00 -1.56
C ASP A 48 0.26 15.02 -2.62
N THR A 49 0.93 14.99 -3.75
CA THR A 49 0.73 15.89 -4.90
C THR A 49 0.61 15.09 -6.20
N PHE A 50 0.10 15.74 -7.24
CA PHE A 50 0.18 15.19 -8.59
C PHE A 50 1.65 15.11 -9.03
N LYS A 51 2.03 13.95 -9.55
CA LYS A 51 3.39 13.66 -10.02
C LYS A 51 3.48 13.68 -11.54
N ALA A 52 2.38 13.40 -12.22
CA ALA A 52 2.29 13.42 -13.68
C ALA A 52 0.84 13.54 -14.14
N GLY A 53 0.64 13.96 -15.38
CA GLY A 53 -0.66 14.11 -16.02
C GLY A 53 -1.35 15.44 -15.71
N ASP A 54 -2.47 15.68 -16.36
CA ASP A 54 -3.28 16.90 -16.19
C ASP A 54 -4.43 16.62 -15.20
N PRO A 55 -4.47 17.33 -14.04
CA PRO A 55 -5.54 17.18 -13.05
C PRO A 55 -6.95 17.48 -13.55
N SER A 56 -7.10 18.22 -14.65
CA SER A 56 -8.39 18.51 -15.30
C SER A 56 -8.97 17.33 -16.10
N THR A 57 -8.18 16.29 -16.33
CA THR A 57 -8.59 15.11 -17.11
C THR A 57 -9.70 14.34 -16.38
N ARG A 58 -10.73 13.91 -17.14
CA ARG A 58 -11.82 13.06 -16.65
C ARG A 58 -11.32 11.68 -16.26
N VAL A 59 -11.75 11.18 -15.11
CA VAL A 59 -11.33 9.88 -14.55
C VAL A 59 -12.21 8.77 -15.08
N THR A 60 -11.65 7.86 -15.88
CA THR A 60 -12.33 6.68 -16.43
C THR A 60 -12.27 5.47 -15.49
N GLY A 61 -11.31 5.44 -14.60
CA GLY A 61 -11.09 4.45 -13.55
C GLY A 61 -9.87 4.80 -12.71
N ILE A 62 -9.80 4.26 -11.52
CA ILE A 62 -8.75 4.52 -10.54
C ILE A 62 -8.01 3.24 -10.23
N ALA A 63 -6.70 3.23 -10.47
CA ALA A 63 -5.80 2.21 -9.99
C ALA A 63 -5.15 2.65 -8.68
N VAL A 64 -5.39 1.92 -7.60
CA VAL A 64 -4.75 2.12 -6.29
C VAL A 64 -3.63 1.11 -6.16
N THR A 65 -2.43 1.55 -5.82
CA THR A 65 -1.23 0.69 -5.83
C THR A 65 -0.20 1.13 -4.79
N MET A 66 0.69 0.22 -4.42
CA MET A 66 1.84 0.56 -3.57
C MET A 66 2.89 1.38 -4.34
N MET A 67 3.29 0.91 -5.52
CA MET A 67 4.29 1.58 -6.36
C MET A 67 3.81 1.69 -7.81
N ALA A 68 3.89 2.88 -8.40
CA ALA A 68 3.58 3.12 -9.81
C ALA A 68 4.71 2.63 -10.74
N THR A 69 5.08 1.33 -10.66
CA THR A 69 6.08 0.75 -11.57
C THR A 69 5.54 0.71 -13.00
N LEU A 70 6.43 0.61 -14.00
CA LEU A 70 5.99 0.54 -15.41
C LEU A 70 5.02 -0.64 -15.66
N ASN A 71 5.23 -1.78 -14.98
CA ASN A 71 4.33 -2.93 -15.10
C ASN A 71 2.96 -2.67 -14.47
N VAL A 72 2.91 -1.97 -13.32
CA VAL A 72 1.65 -1.55 -12.69
C VAL A 72 0.91 -0.55 -13.58
N LEU A 73 1.61 0.43 -14.16
CA LEU A 73 1.02 1.39 -15.12
C LEU A 73 0.43 0.67 -16.35
N LYS A 74 1.12 -0.34 -16.88
CA LYS A 74 0.59 -1.17 -17.98
C LYS A 74 -0.66 -1.95 -17.56
N ALA A 75 -0.68 -2.49 -16.34
CA ALA A 75 -1.84 -3.21 -15.82
C ALA A 75 -3.05 -2.29 -15.60
N ALA A 76 -2.82 -1.04 -15.16
CA ALA A 76 -3.85 -0.02 -15.03
C ALA A 76 -4.48 0.33 -16.38
N VAL A 77 -3.63 0.61 -17.39
CA VAL A 77 -4.09 0.87 -18.75
C VAL A 77 -4.93 -0.28 -19.31
N ALA A 78 -4.49 -1.54 -19.10
CA ALA A 78 -5.22 -2.72 -19.55
C ALA A 78 -6.61 -2.87 -18.92
N ARG A 79 -6.85 -2.25 -17.76
CA ARG A 79 -8.15 -2.15 -17.10
C ARG A 79 -8.95 -0.92 -17.51
N GLY A 80 -8.34 0.02 -18.22
CA GLY A 80 -8.95 1.32 -18.58
C GLY A 80 -8.91 2.33 -17.42
N ASP A 81 -8.01 2.15 -16.45
CA ASP A 81 -7.77 3.12 -15.40
C ASP A 81 -6.80 4.19 -15.89
N ASN A 82 -7.15 5.46 -15.70
CA ASN A 82 -6.30 6.58 -16.06
C ASN A 82 -5.82 7.42 -14.88
N LEU A 83 -6.45 7.31 -13.69
CA LEU A 83 -5.93 7.91 -12.46
C LEU A 83 -5.21 6.84 -11.62
N ILE A 84 -3.94 7.06 -11.37
CA ILE A 84 -3.09 6.19 -10.54
C ILE A 84 -2.91 6.85 -9.18
N ILE A 85 -3.39 6.22 -8.13
CA ILE A 85 -3.15 6.61 -6.74
C ILE A 85 -2.06 5.67 -6.20
N THR A 86 -0.85 6.21 -6.03
CA THR A 86 0.33 5.44 -5.60
C THR A 86 0.79 5.88 -4.21
N HIS A 87 1.21 4.92 -3.39
CA HIS A 87 1.75 5.23 -2.07
C HIS A 87 3.18 5.76 -2.16
N GLU A 88 4.05 5.02 -2.83
CA GLU A 88 5.45 5.33 -2.96
C GLU A 88 5.78 6.23 -4.17
N PRO A 89 7.01 6.81 -4.22
CA PRO A 89 7.42 7.71 -5.29
C PRO A 89 7.20 7.16 -6.68
N THR A 90 6.82 8.04 -7.60
CA THR A 90 6.72 7.71 -9.01
C THR A 90 8.09 7.70 -9.68
N PHE A 91 9.01 8.57 -9.26
CA PHE A 91 10.28 8.85 -9.93
C PHE A 91 11.53 8.69 -9.04
N TYR A 92 11.61 7.57 -8.29
CA TYR A 92 12.82 7.01 -7.67
C TYR A 92 13.47 7.82 -6.53
N SER A 93 12.86 8.89 -6.05
CA SER A 93 13.30 9.58 -4.84
C SER A 93 12.11 9.92 -3.96
N HIS A 94 12.29 10.00 -2.64
CA HIS A 94 11.18 10.25 -1.70
C HIS A 94 10.36 11.51 -2.06
N ARG A 95 10.99 12.54 -2.61
CA ARG A 95 10.30 13.78 -3.02
C ARG A 95 9.93 13.83 -4.51
N ASP A 96 10.14 12.74 -5.24
CA ASP A 96 10.00 12.69 -6.71
C ASP A 96 10.85 13.76 -7.42
N THR A 97 12.03 14.11 -6.86
CA THR A 97 12.97 15.03 -7.50
C THR A 97 13.70 14.33 -8.63
N ILE A 98 13.60 14.88 -9.84
CA ILE A 98 14.10 14.25 -11.07
C ILE A 98 15.24 15.03 -11.75
N ALA A 99 15.63 16.18 -11.18
CA ALA A 99 16.59 17.09 -11.83
C ALA A 99 17.92 16.43 -12.21
N VAL A 100 18.47 15.55 -11.37
CA VAL A 100 19.70 14.82 -11.67
C VAL A 100 19.47 13.85 -12.84
N LEU A 101 18.42 13.06 -12.80
CA LEU A 101 18.09 12.10 -13.87
C LEU A 101 17.83 12.81 -15.21
N GLU A 102 17.19 13.99 -15.18
CA GLU A 102 16.97 14.81 -16.39
C GLU A 102 18.30 15.34 -16.94
N SER A 103 19.18 15.86 -16.08
CA SER A 103 20.48 16.37 -16.54
C SER A 103 21.37 15.30 -17.14
N GLU A 104 21.22 14.07 -16.72
CA GLU A 104 21.96 12.89 -17.21
C GLU A 104 21.26 12.19 -18.40
N ASN A 105 20.11 12.69 -18.86
CA ASN A 105 19.29 12.08 -19.89
C ASN A 105 18.95 10.61 -19.61
N ASP A 106 18.55 10.31 -18.36
CA ASP A 106 18.26 8.96 -17.91
C ASP A 106 17.16 8.29 -18.73
N LYS A 107 17.50 7.14 -19.33
CA LYS A 107 16.62 6.41 -20.25
C LYS A 107 15.44 5.75 -19.56
N VAL A 108 15.59 5.36 -18.29
CA VAL A 108 14.51 4.72 -17.52
C VAL A 108 13.45 5.75 -17.17
N LEU A 109 13.86 6.92 -16.67
CA LEU A 109 12.98 8.06 -16.45
C LEU A 109 12.25 8.46 -17.74
N ALA A 110 12.99 8.66 -18.84
CA ALA A 110 12.43 9.05 -20.12
C ALA A 110 11.38 8.05 -20.62
N THR A 111 11.66 6.74 -20.52
CA THR A 111 10.72 5.67 -20.90
C THR A 111 9.44 5.71 -20.08
N LYS A 112 9.56 5.87 -18.77
CA LYS A 112 8.41 5.90 -17.86
C LYS A 112 7.55 7.14 -18.11
N ARG A 113 8.17 8.33 -18.20
CA ARG A 113 7.47 9.59 -18.49
C ARG A 113 6.74 9.54 -19.84
N LYS A 114 7.43 9.03 -20.87
CA LYS A 114 6.81 8.85 -22.19
C LYS A 114 5.59 7.93 -22.11
N TYR A 115 5.69 6.81 -21.41
CA TYR A 115 4.56 5.90 -21.25
C TYR A 115 3.37 6.56 -20.55
N ILE A 116 3.60 7.30 -19.46
CA ILE A 116 2.58 8.04 -18.74
C ILE A 116 1.89 9.05 -19.67
N SER A 117 2.69 9.85 -20.40
CA SER A 117 2.18 10.86 -21.33
C SER A 117 1.40 10.26 -22.50
N ASP A 118 1.97 9.24 -23.19
CA ASP A 118 1.34 8.60 -24.35
C ASP A 118 -0.01 7.95 -24.01
N ARG A 119 -0.21 7.55 -22.75
CA ARG A 119 -1.43 6.92 -22.26
C ARG A 119 -2.38 7.85 -21.52
N GLY A 120 -2.06 9.15 -21.45
CA GLY A 120 -2.88 10.15 -20.75
C GLY A 120 -3.12 9.82 -19.29
N LEU A 121 -2.13 9.18 -18.63
CA LEU A 121 -2.24 8.81 -17.23
C LEU A 121 -2.03 10.01 -16.31
N ILE A 122 -2.81 10.06 -15.25
CA ILE A 122 -2.64 10.99 -14.14
C ILE A 122 -2.08 10.19 -12.96
N VAL A 123 -1.00 10.65 -12.34
CA VAL A 123 -0.42 10.00 -11.16
C VAL A 123 -0.46 10.96 -10.00
N TRP A 124 -1.11 10.54 -8.92
CA TRP A 124 -1.17 11.26 -7.66
C TRP A 124 -0.60 10.39 -6.54
N ARG A 125 0.29 10.97 -5.73
CA ARG A 125 0.86 10.29 -4.56
C ARG A 125 -0.03 10.47 -3.35
N PHE A 126 -0.23 9.38 -2.58
CA PHE A 126 -1.06 9.32 -1.39
C PHE A 126 -0.29 8.59 -0.27
N HIS A 127 0.53 9.34 0.44
CA HIS A 127 1.49 8.81 1.41
C HIS A 127 1.31 9.45 2.80
N ASP A 128 1.41 10.79 2.89
CA ASP A 128 1.39 11.47 4.17
C ASP A 128 0.00 11.44 4.82
N ILE A 129 -1.05 11.59 4.02
CA ILE A 129 -2.44 11.58 4.51
C ILE A 129 -2.78 10.22 5.14
N PRO A 130 -2.58 9.07 4.48
CA PRO A 130 -2.89 7.75 5.04
C PRO A 130 -2.24 7.52 6.40
N HIS A 131 -0.98 7.90 6.55
CA HIS A 131 -0.24 7.74 7.80
C HIS A 131 -0.67 8.70 8.92
N GLN A 132 -1.31 9.82 8.57
CA GLN A 132 -1.85 10.77 9.54
C GLN A 132 -3.31 10.47 9.91
N MET A 133 -4.03 9.63 9.17
CA MET A 133 -5.37 9.17 9.53
C MET A 133 -5.34 8.43 10.85
N LYS A 134 -6.45 8.49 11.58
CA LYS A 134 -6.60 7.78 12.87
C LYS A 134 -7.85 6.91 12.84
N PRO A 135 -7.68 5.58 12.79
CA PRO A 135 -6.39 4.85 12.70
C PRO A 135 -5.69 5.06 11.35
N ASP A 136 -4.35 4.87 11.33
CA ASP A 136 -3.56 4.80 10.09
C ASP A 136 -4.15 3.71 9.16
N ILE A 137 -4.59 4.11 7.97
CA ILE A 137 -5.30 3.21 7.06
C ILE A 137 -4.36 2.17 6.45
N ILE A 138 -3.07 2.49 6.27
CA ILE A 138 -2.07 1.54 5.78
C ILE A 138 -1.89 0.43 6.81
N ARG A 139 -1.68 0.80 8.08
CA ARG A 139 -1.60 -0.15 9.19
C ARG A 139 -2.87 -0.97 9.35
N THR A 140 -4.03 -0.34 9.23
CA THR A 140 -5.32 -1.03 9.31
C THR A 140 -5.42 -2.17 8.30
N GLY A 141 -4.98 -1.96 7.07
CA GLY A 141 -4.97 -2.99 6.04
C GLY A 141 -4.03 -4.16 6.37
N ILE A 142 -2.83 -3.87 6.89
CA ILE A 142 -1.85 -4.88 7.30
C ILE A 142 -2.37 -5.68 8.50
N VAL A 143 -2.83 -5.01 9.56
CA VAL A 143 -3.39 -5.65 10.76
C VAL A 143 -4.59 -6.54 10.42
N ARG A 144 -5.45 -6.08 9.49
CA ARG A 144 -6.57 -6.88 8.99
C ARG A 144 -6.09 -8.13 8.25
N ALA A 145 -5.11 -8.01 7.36
CA ALA A 145 -4.57 -9.14 6.60
C ALA A 145 -3.92 -10.19 7.51
N LEU A 146 -3.25 -9.75 8.54
CA LEU A 146 -2.65 -10.63 9.55
C LEU A 146 -3.69 -11.29 10.48
N GLY A 147 -4.88 -10.69 10.63
CA GLY A 147 -5.88 -11.12 11.60
C GLY A 147 -5.55 -10.68 13.03
N TRP A 148 -4.83 -9.57 13.20
CA TRP A 148 -4.32 -9.09 14.49
C TRP A 148 -5.14 -7.96 15.10
N GLN A 149 -6.38 -7.72 14.65
CA GLN A 149 -7.21 -6.61 15.12
C GLN A 149 -7.48 -6.65 16.64
N SER A 150 -7.59 -7.86 17.21
CA SER A 150 -7.80 -8.06 18.66
C SER A 150 -6.50 -8.07 19.48
N SER A 151 -5.35 -8.10 18.82
CA SER A 151 -4.02 -8.22 19.47
C SER A 151 -3.32 -6.86 19.62
N PHE A 152 -4.05 -5.81 19.38
CA PHE A 152 -3.58 -4.45 19.21
C PHE A 152 -3.59 -3.71 20.56
N HIS A 153 -2.51 -3.00 20.88
CA HIS A 153 -2.46 -2.15 22.06
C HIS A 153 -2.96 -0.75 21.71
N ALA A 154 -4.02 -0.29 22.40
CA ALA A 154 -4.65 1.01 22.10
C ALA A 154 -3.69 2.20 22.26
N GLU A 155 -2.74 2.10 23.18
CA GLU A 155 -1.77 3.16 23.48
C GLU A 155 -0.52 3.10 22.59
N ASP A 156 -0.21 1.94 22.00
CA ASP A 156 0.94 1.74 21.11
C ASP A 156 0.56 0.83 19.93
N GLN A 157 0.24 1.48 18.82
CA GLN A 157 -0.25 0.81 17.61
C GLN A 157 0.80 -0.07 16.90
N GLU A 158 2.01 -0.11 17.37
CA GLU A 158 3.11 -0.93 16.84
C GLU A 158 3.33 -2.21 17.63
N VAL A 159 2.69 -2.34 18.82
CA VAL A 159 2.85 -3.48 19.74
C VAL A 159 1.67 -4.43 19.64
N PHE A 160 1.96 -5.73 19.54
CA PHE A 160 0.97 -6.79 19.39
C PHE A 160 1.26 -7.96 20.32
N ASP A 161 0.27 -8.38 21.09
CA ASP A 161 0.29 -9.68 21.75
C ASP A 161 -0.25 -10.71 20.77
N ILE A 162 0.62 -11.60 20.30
CA ILE A 162 0.32 -12.58 19.26
C ILE A 162 0.18 -13.99 19.84
N ARG A 163 -0.47 -14.88 19.10
CA ARG A 163 -0.51 -16.30 19.44
C ARG A 163 0.93 -16.82 19.50
N ARG A 164 1.27 -17.49 20.62
CA ARG A 164 2.60 -18.06 20.82
C ARG A 164 2.97 -19.01 19.67
N ALA A 165 4.09 -18.74 19.00
CA ALA A 165 4.58 -19.50 17.86
C ALA A 165 6.12 -19.44 17.82
N SER A 166 6.76 -20.34 17.06
CA SER A 166 8.18 -20.16 16.75
C SER A 166 8.34 -19.02 15.73
N VAL A 167 9.48 -18.34 15.77
CA VAL A 167 9.83 -17.26 14.83
C VAL A 167 9.69 -17.74 13.37
N ARG A 168 10.15 -18.95 13.06
CA ARG A 168 10.01 -19.59 11.74
C ARG A 168 8.56 -19.72 11.30
N ALA A 169 7.70 -20.23 12.20
CA ALA A 169 6.27 -20.38 11.90
C ALA A 169 5.58 -19.02 11.73
N LEU A 170 5.92 -18.04 12.57
CA LEU A 170 5.41 -16.68 12.48
C LEU A 170 5.84 -16.00 11.17
N ALA A 171 7.13 -16.09 10.80
CA ALA A 171 7.66 -15.52 9.56
C ALA A 171 6.99 -16.12 8.33
N LYS A 172 6.76 -17.45 8.33
CA LYS A 172 6.03 -18.13 7.27
C LYS A 172 4.58 -17.63 7.17
N GLU A 173 3.86 -17.59 8.29
CA GLU A 173 2.46 -17.13 8.34
C GLU A 173 2.32 -15.69 7.82
N ILE A 174 3.18 -14.78 8.30
CA ILE A 174 3.17 -13.38 7.88
C ILE A 174 3.51 -13.27 6.39
N GLY A 175 4.55 -13.96 5.94
CA GLY A 175 4.95 -13.97 4.54
C GLY A 175 3.82 -14.43 3.60
N GLU A 176 3.13 -15.50 3.95
CA GLU A 176 1.98 -16.01 3.19
C GLU A 176 0.82 -15.01 3.16
N LYS A 177 0.45 -14.44 4.31
CA LYS A 177 -0.66 -13.50 4.44
C LYS A 177 -0.40 -12.16 3.74
N LEU A 178 0.83 -11.67 3.75
CA LEU A 178 1.21 -10.40 3.13
C LEU A 178 1.79 -10.55 1.71
N GLY A 179 1.94 -11.79 1.22
CA GLY A 179 2.49 -12.05 -0.10
C GLY A 179 3.99 -11.79 -0.23
N ALA A 180 4.74 -11.77 0.88
CA ALA A 180 6.19 -11.63 0.90
C ALA A 180 6.86 -12.93 0.47
N ARG A 181 7.69 -12.89 -0.60
CA ARG A 181 8.38 -14.07 -1.13
C ARG A 181 9.73 -14.32 -0.47
N ALA A 182 10.37 -13.26 0.00
CA ALA A 182 11.73 -13.28 0.54
C ALA A 182 11.76 -12.72 1.96
N VAL A 183 11.15 -13.43 2.90
CA VAL A 183 11.19 -13.08 4.32
C VAL A 183 12.56 -13.48 4.89
N ARG A 184 13.24 -12.52 5.54
CA ARG A 184 14.54 -12.74 6.19
C ARG A 184 14.36 -12.82 7.69
N ILE A 185 15.13 -13.69 8.36
CA ILE A 185 15.13 -13.85 9.81
C ILE A 185 16.55 -13.62 10.32
N SER A 186 16.67 -12.85 11.41
CA SER A 186 17.88 -12.75 12.24
C SER A 186 17.56 -13.24 13.66
N GLY A 187 18.50 -13.93 14.31
CA GLY A 187 18.31 -14.54 15.62
C GLY A 187 17.84 -16.01 15.56
N ASP A 188 17.30 -16.51 16.66
CA ASP A 188 16.88 -17.92 16.78
C ASP A 188 15.51 -18.14 16.11
N ALA A 189 15.52 -18.83 14.97
CA ALA A 189 14.30 -19.13 14.22
C ALA A 189 13.33 -20.08 14.94
N ASP A 190 13.81 -20.85 15.89
CA ASP A 190 13.01 -21.82 16.64
C ASP A 190 12.57 -21.27 18.02
N ALA A 191 13.04 -20.06 18.40
CA ALA A 191 12.61 -19.37 19.60
C ALA A 191 11.10 -19.14 19.60
N MET A 192 10.47 -19.38 20.76
CA MET A 192 9.04 -19.13 20.97
C MET A 192 8.81 -17.67 21.32
N VAL A 193 7.91 -17.02 20.59
CA VAL A 193 7.55 -15.60 20.72
C VAL A 193 6.04 -15.43 20.91
N SER A 194 5.65 -14.38 21.63
CA SER A 194 4.24 -14.05 21.90
C SER A 194 3.97 -12.55 21.92
N ARG A 195 5.02 -11.72 21.87
CA ARG A 195 4.92 -10.27 21.82
C ARG A 195 5.79 -9.74 20.67
N ALA A 196 5.16 -9.01 19.76
CA ALA A 196 5.80 -8.47 18.59
C ALA A 196 5.73 -6.94 18.56
N VAL A 197 6.77 -6.31 18.02
CA VAL A 197 6.69 -4.95 17.47
C VAL A 197 6.67 -5.09 15.94
N LEU A 198 5.69 -4.43 15.30
CA LEU A 198 5.57 -4.35 13.85
C LEU A 198 5.68 -2.90 13.39
N THR A 199 6.74 -2.60 12.64
CA THR A 199 6.92 -1.32 11.95
C THR A 199 6.90 -1.55 10.45
N GLN A 200 5.99 -0.89 9.75
CA GLN A 200 5.81 -1.02 8.31
C GLN A 200 6.66 -0.01 7.53
N GLY A 201 6.91 -0.28 6.24
CA GLY A 201 7.64 0.60 5.34
C GLY A 201 9.10 0.81 5.75
N PHE A 202 9.53 2.06 5.68
CA PHE A 202 10.86 2.54 6.09
C PHE A 202 10.73 3.71 7.10
N PRO A 203 10.42 3.45 8.37
CA PRO A 203 10.29 4.51 9.38
C PRO A 203 11.63 5.09 9.84
N GLY A 204 12.74 4.40 9.56
CA GLY A 204 14.10 4.77 9.94
C GLY A 204 14.45 4.42 11.38
N PHE A 205 15.76 4.47 11.69
CA PHE A 205 16.35 3.99 12.94
C PHE A 205 15.69 4.58 14.20
N VAL A 206 15.48 5.89 14.24
CA VAL A 206 14.96 6.55 15.46
C VAL A 206 13.56 6.05 15.81
N ALA A 207 12.67 5.93 14.82
CA ALA A 207 11.32 5.47 15.04
C ALA A 207 11.30 3.98 15.42
N ASN A 208 12.05 3.14 14.71
CA ASN A 208 12.18 1.71 15.01
C ASN A 208 12.71 1.48 16.44
N ARG A 209 13.78 2.18 16.83
CA ARG A 209 14.34 2.08 18.18
C ARG A 209 13.32 2.47 19.25
N HIS A 210 12.55 3.55 19.04
CA HIS A 210 11.52 3.96 19.99
C HIS A 210 10.41 2.90 20.12
N ALA A 211 9.93 2.33 19.01
CA ALA A 211 8.92 1.28 19.04
C ALA A 211 9.42 0.04 19.80
N ILE A 212 10.66 -0.39 19.56
CA ILE A 212 11.31 -1.52 20.24
C ILE A 212 11.42 -1.25 21.74
N GLN A 213 11.90 -0.08 22.14
CA GLN A 213 12.08 0.26 23.56
C GLN A 213 10.73 0.33 24.30
N ARG A 214 9.70 0.91 23.71
CA ARG A 214 8.35 0.96 24.31
C ARG A 214 7.72 -0.42 24.38
N GLY A 215 7.82 -1.18 23.29
CA GLY A 215 7.13 -2.47 23.16
C GLY A 215 7.74 -3.59 23.96
N SER A 216 9.04 -3.55 24.26
CA SER A 216 9.78 -4.67 24.88
C SER A 216 9.43 -6.03 24.26
N PRO A 217 9.62 -6.19 22.93
CA PRO A 217 9.12 -7.34 22.21
C PRO A 217 9.99 -8.58 22.36
N ASP A 218 9.39 -9.77 22.18
CA ASP A 218 10.13 -11.01 21.90
C ASP A 218 10.75 -10.97 20.49
N VAL A 219 10.00 -10.41 19.52
CA VAL A 219 10.39 -10.36 18.10
C VAL A 219 10.07 -8.99 17.49
N VAL A 220 10.99 -8.49 16.66
CA VAL A 220 10.83 -7.27 15.88
C VAL A 220 10.49 -7.65 14.45
N ILE A 221 9.44 -7.05 13.88
CA ILE A 221 9.00 -7.25 12.50
C ILE A 221 9.07 -5.90 11.80
N ILE A 222 9.89 -5.79 10.76
CA ILE A 222 10.09 -4.54 10.02
C ILE A 222 9.80 -4.71 8.52
N GLY A 223 9.44 -3.63 7.86
CA GLY A 223 9.40 -3.57 6.40
C GLY A 223 10.80 -3.64 5.83
N GLU A 224 11.50 -2.52 5.86
CA GLU A 224 12.93 -2.42 5.51
C GLU A 224 13.62 -1.37 6.39
N ASP A 225 14.93 -1.46 6.48
CA ASP A 225 15.80 -0.41 7.03
C ASP A 225 17.25 -0.66 6.59
N HIS A 226 18.12 0.32 6.85
CA HIS A 226 19.55 0.19 6.63
C HIS A 226 20.16 -0.91 7.51
N GLU A 227 20.96 -1.78 6.88
CA GLU A 227 21.60 -2.89 7.60
C GLU A 227 22.59 -2.41 8.68
N TRP A 228 23.21 -1.24 8.47
CA TRP A 228 24.14 -0.61 9.41
C TRP A 228 23.48 0.31 10.46
N GLU A 229 22.17 0.37 10.56
CA GLU A 229 21.40 1.16 11.53
C GLU A 229 20.48 0.25 12.34
N THR A 230 19.18 0.17 11.98
CA THR A 230 18.19 -0.60 12.75
C THR A 230 18.54 -2.09 12.80
N ILE A 231 19.01 -2.67 11.70
CA ILE A 231 19.30 -4.12 11.66
C ILE A 231 20.47 -4.45 12.56
N GLU A 232 21.58 -3.70 12.49
CA GLU A 232 22.73 -3.86 13.38
C GLU A 232 22.31 -3.69 14.85
N TYR A 233 21.55 -2.63 15.17
CA TYR A 233 21.04 -2.39 16.53
C TYR A 233 20.23 -3.58 17.07
N VAL A 234 19.35 -4.18 16.25
CA VAL A 234 18.55 -5.33 16.67
C VAL A 234 19.42 -6.58 16.79
N VAL A 235 20.42 -6.76 15.94
CA VAL A 235 21.39 -7.86 16.06
C VAL A 235 22.16 -7.78 17.36
N ASP A 236 22.58 -6.58 17.78
CA ASP A 236 23.21 -6.37 19.09
C ASP A 236 22.23 -6.63 20.25
N ALA A 237 20.97 -6.19 20.12
CA ALA A 237 19.95 -6.48 21.12
C ALA A 237 19.65 -8.00 21.26
N ILE A 238 19.68 -8.75 20.15
CA ILE A 238 19.58 -10.22 20.16
C ILE A 238 20.80 -10.83 20.87
N SER A 239 21.99 -10.37 20.54
CA SER A 239 23.23 -10.84 21.16
C SER A 239 23.30 -10.56 22.65
N ALA A 240 22.68 -9.45 23.10
CA ALA A 240 22.56 -9.07 24.49
C ALA A 240 21.39 -9.79 25.22
N GLY A 241 20.62 -10.65 24.54
CA GLY A 241 19.49 -11.38 25.11
C GLY A 241 18.24 -10.51 25.40
N GLN A 242 18.17 -9.32 24.81
CA GLN A 242 17.02 -8.40 25.01
C GLN A 242 15.85 -8.71 24.09
N ILE A 243 16.13 -9.24 22.89
CA ILE A 243 15.18 -9.62 21.84
C ILE A 243 15.58 -11.03 21.37
N LYS A 244 14.62 -11.85 20.96
CA LYS A 244 14.90 -13.21 20.49
C LYS A 244 15.23 -13.28 19.00
N ALA A 245 14.52 -12.47 18.19
CA ALA A 245 14.68 -12.49 16.75
C ALA A 245 14.13 -11.21 16.10
N MET A 246 14.49 -11.05 14.81
CA MET A 246 13.91 -10.07 13.89
C MET A 246 13.43 -10.76 12.61
N ILE A 247 12.32 -10.26 12.07
CA ILE A 247 11.75 -10.66 10.77
C ILE A 247 11.75 -9.42 9.86
N VAL A 248 12.33 -9.53 8.66
CA VAL A 248 12.34 -8.46 7.65
C VAL A 248 11.49 -8.89 6.46
N LEU A 249 10.44 -8.12 6.17
CA LEU A 249 9.41 -8.45 5.19
C LEU A 249 9.69 -7.89 3.78
N GLY A 250 10.40 -6.76 3.72
CA GLY A 250 10.49 -5.90 2.55
C GLY A 250 9.39 -4.82 2.56
N HIS A 251 9.69 -3.67 1.97
CA HIS A 251 8.83 -2.48 1.99
C HIS A 251 7.44 -2.78 1.39
N ILE A 252 7.41 -3.29 0.16
CA ILE A 252 6.16 -3.59 -0.55
C ILE A 252 5.23 -4.48 0.27
N ALA A 253 5.75 -5.60 0.78
CA ALA A 253 4.94 -6.57 1.52
C ALA A 253 4.40 -5.99 2.82
N SER A 254 5.15 -5.09 3.46
CA SER A 254 4.76 -4.50 4.74
C SER A 254 3.69 -3.40 4.64
N GLU A 255 3.34 -2.92 3.42
CA GLU A 255 2.39 -1.81 3.26
C GLU A 255 1.34 -2.00 2.16
N GLN A 256 1.59 -2.83 1.14
CA GLN A 256 0.72 -2.86 -0.02
C GLN A 256 -0.75 -3.24 0.28
N LEU A 257 -1.01 -4.08 1.29
CA LEU A 257 -2.39 -4.40 1.67
C LEU A 257 -3.09 -3.25 2.40
N GLY A 258 -2.31 -2.27 2.89
CA GLY A 258 -2.84 -0.96 3.28
C GLY A 258 -3.42 -0.20 2.10
N MET A 259 -2.82 -0.30 0.91
CA MET A 259 -3.38 0.31 -0.31
C MET A 259 -4.62 -0.45 -0.82
N ASP A 260 -4.78 -1.74 -0.57
CA ASP A 260 -6.07 -2.42 -0.79
C ASP A 260 -7.15 -1.87 0.16
N GLU A 261 -6.79 -1.59 1.42
CA GLU A 261 -7.70 -0.93 2.36
C GLU A 261 -8.07 0.48 1.91
N VAL A 262 -7.12 1.25 1.36
CA VAL A 262 -7.40 2.56 0.72
C VAL A 262 -8.39 2.38 -0.43
N ALA A 263 -8.22 1.39 -1.29
CA ALA A 263 -9.17 1.13 -2.37
C ALA A 263 -10.58 0.81 -1.84
N ARG A 264 -10.68 0.03 -0.76
CA ARG A 264 -11.96 -0.25 -0.08
C ARG A 264 -12.60 1.00 0.49
N TRP A 265 -11.81 1.86 1.13
CA TRP A 265 -12.26 3.13 1.69
C TRP A 265 -12.74 4.11 0.61
N LEU A 266 -12.10 4.12 -0.56
CA LEU A 266 -12.46 5.00 -1.67
C LEU A 266 -13.77 4.62 -2.37
N ARG A 267 -14.11 3.33 -2.46
CA ARG A 267 -15.30 2.87 -3.21
C ARG A 267 -16.62 3.53 -2.80
N PRO A 268 -16.98 3.62 -1.51
CA PRO A 268 -18.20 4.33 -1.10
C PRO A 268 -18.15 5.85 -1.31
N LEU A 269 -16.93 6.43 -1.38
CA LEU A 269 -16.75 7.87 -1.58
C LEU A 269 -16.97 8.29 -3.03
N LEU A 270 -16.73 7.40 -3.98
CA LEU A 270 -16.72 7.68 -5.42
C LEU A 270 -17.69 6.75 -6.17
N PRO A 271 -19.01 6.81 -5.85
CA PRO A 271 -19.97 5.94 -6.51
C PRO A 271 -19.98 6.21 -8.02
N GLY A 272 -19.98 5.14 -8.82
CA GLY A 272 -19.94 5.21 -10.28
C GLY A 272 -18.56 5.33 -10.89
N VAL A 273 -17.49 5.46 -10.09
CA VAL A 273 -16.10 5.38 -10.56
C VAL A 273 -15.56 3.99 -10.22
N ARG A 274 -15.00 3.29 -11.21
CA ARG A 274 -14.33 2.01 -10.98
C ARG A 274 -13.03 2.24 -10.20
N ILE A 275 -12.80 1.42 -9.15
CA ILE A 275 -11.60 1.50 -8.30
C ILE A 275 -11.02 0.11 -8.16
N ASP A 276 -9.85 -0.07 -8.76
CA ASP A 276 -9.10 -1.32 -8.78
C ASP A 276 -7.87 -1.22 -7.86
N PHE A 277 -7.69 -2.18 -6.97
CA PHE A 277 -6.39 -2.39 -6.33
C PHE A 277 -5.50 -3.19 -7.28
N ILE A 278 -4.35 -2.63 -7.62
CA ILE A 278 -3.34 -3.30 -8.46
C ILE A 278 -2.11 -3.56 -7.59
N PRO A 279 -1.86 -4.80 -7.20
CA PRO A 279 -0.70 -5.12 -6.37
C PRO A 279 0.60 -4.88 -7.14
N THR A 280 1.58 -4.31 -6.43
CA THR A 280 2.95 -4.23 -6.89
C THR A 280 3.60 -5.60 -6.66
N PRO A 281 4.11 -6.29 -7.69
CA PRO A 281 4.78 -7.56 -7.49
C PRO A 281 6.04 -7.42 -6.62
N ASP A 282 6.27 -8.39 -5.72
CA ASP A 282 7.53 -8.49 -5.00
C ASP A 282 8.68 -8.65 -6.02
N PRO A 283 9.67 -7.72 -6.03
CA PRO A 283 10.75 -7.74 -7.00
C PRO A 283 11.78 -8.85 -6.74
N PHE A 284 11.82 -9.40 -5.51
CA PHE A 284 12.84 -10.33 -5.08
C PHE A 284 12.42 -11.79 -5.26
N ARG A 285 13.42 -12.62 -5.49
CA ARG A 285 13.31 -14.08 -5.53
C ARG A 285 14.55 -14.69 -4.88
N PHE A 286 14.40 -15.86 -4.29
CA PHE A 286 15.58 -16.62 -3.86
C PHE A 286 16.33 -17.14 -5.07
N SER A 287 17.66 -17.01 -5.06
CA SER A 287 18.52 -17.79 -5.94
C SER A 287 18.45 -19.25 -5.45
N ARG A 288 18.09 -20.15 -6.31
CA ARG A 288 18.17 -21.60 -6.05
C ARG A 288 19.58 -22.08 -6.32
#